data_1a2b3eedb2cf071d295740342cbd5c62
#
_entry.id   1a2b3eedb2cf071d295740342cbd5c62
#
_cell.length_a   1.000
_cell.length_b   1.000
_cell.length_c   1.000
_cell.angle_alpha   90.00
_cell.angle_beta   90.00
_cell.angle_gamma   90.00
#
_symmetry.space_group_name_H-M   'P 1'
#
loop_
_entity.id
_entity.type
_entity.pdbx_description
1 polymer ?
#
loop_
_entity_poly.entity_id
_entity_poly.type
_entity_poly.pdbx_seq_one_letter_code
_entity_poly.pdbx_strand_id
1 'polypeptide(L)'
;VNLQGRFIGADGVEYKVTLSTKVDKPRIIDDATEGAVDRIFVNEDELTVEKLAEDEVRLEIMTDRDLLAMWFYVEQIDDEIMIPEGEYSIDNSEDYWSVVAADGSLGKTFYATHDGEYFTSFYFLTSGTVKISKKNGKLSFEIDALNSYDVPVHIVYEATNTTGVGNLSTEKIDSQKKIVNGQLMIMRNGKT
;
A
#
# COMPACT_ATOMS: atom_id res chain seq x y z
N VAL A 1 -18.44 -9.83 -26.67
CA VAL A 1 -19.20 -8.94 -27.57
C VAL A 1 -18.79 -9.23 -29.01
N ASN A 2 -19.76 -9.46 -29.87
CA ASN A 2 -19.53 -9.61 -31.31
C ASN A 2 -20.13 -8.39 -32.00
N LEU A 3 -19.32 -7.60 -32.67
CA LEU A 3 -19.72 -6.49 -33.50
C LEU A 3 -19.52 -6.88 -34.97
N GLN A 4 -20.53 -6.68 -35.80
CA GLN A 4 -20.44 -6.88 -37.23
C GLN A 4 -20.85 -5.59 -37.94
N GLY A 5 -20.01 -5.16 -38.86
CA GLY A 5 -20.26 -3.99 -39.69
C GLY A 5 -20.00 -4.31 -41.16
N ARG A 6 -20.69 -3.57 -42.04
CA ARG A 6 -20.43 -3.56 -43.49
C ARG A 6 -20.23 -2.13 -43.93
N PHE A 7 -19.28 -1.92 -44.82
CA PHE A 7 -19.07 -0.63 -45.47
C PHE A 7 -18.64 -0.83 -46.91
N ILE A 8 -18.92 0.13 -47.73
CA ILE A 8 -18.46 0.13 -49.14
C ILE A 8 -17.25 1.04 -49.21
N GLY A 9 -16.11 0.49 -49.65
CA GLY A 9 -14.88 1.24 -49.86
C GLY A 9 -15.00 2.23 -51.02
N ALA A 10 -14.06 3.14 -51.14
CA ALA A 10 -13.97 4.12 -52.23
C ALA A 10 -13.77 3.42 -53.61
N ASP A 11 -13.37 2.18 -53.63
CA ASP A 11 -13.24 1.27 -54.77
C ASP A 11 -14.57 0.62 -55.17
N GLY A 12 -15.66 0.90 -54.46
CA GLY A 12 -16.98 0.30 -54.67
C GLY A 12 -17.14 -1.13 -54.15
N VAL A 13 -16.14 -1.66 -53.44
CA VAL A 13 -16.18 -3.01 -52.89
C VAL A 13 -16.84 -3.01 -51.51
N GLU A 14 -17.72 -3.98 -51.26
CA GLU A 14 -18.30 -4.18 -49.92
C GLU A 14 -17.34 -4.93 -49.00
N TYR A 15 -17.03 -4.32 -47.88
CA TYR A 15 -16.21 -4.92 -46.82
C TYR A 15 -17.08 -5.32 -45.64
N LYS A 16 -16.86 -6.56 -45.16
CA LYS A 16 -17.49 -7.06 -43.92
C LYS A 16 -16.42 -7.09 -42.84
N VAL A 17 -16.64 -6.32 -41.78
CA VAL A 17 -15.80 -6.34 -40.58
C VAL A 17 -16.51 -7.10 -39.48
N THR A 18 -15.82 -8.05 -38.90
CA THR A 18 -16.28 -8.77 -37.70
C THR A 18 -15.23 -8.56 -36.59
N LEU A 19 -15.63 -7.90 -35.51
CA LEU A 19 -14.84 -7.78 -34.29
C LEU A 19 -15.46 -8.73 -33.26
N SER A 20 -14.67 -9.71 -32.81
CA SER A 20 -15.05 -10.57 -31.69
C SER A 20 -14.12 -10.29 -30.54
N THR A 21 -14.64 -9.80 -29.42
CA THR A 21 -13.88 -9.58 -28.20
C THR A 21 -14.61 -10.20 -27.02
N LYS A 22 -13.85 -10.79 -26.11
CA LYS A 22 -14.35 -11.18 -24.79
C LYS A 22 -14.33 -9.91 -23.95
N VAL A 23 -15.48 -9.43 -23.59
CA VAL A 23 -15.60 -8.40 -22.55
C VAL A 23 -15.84 -9.15 -21.27
N ASP A 24 -14.83 -9.18 -20.40
CA ASP A 24 -15.06 -9.64 -19.05
C ASP A 24 -16.08 -8.69 -18.40
N LYS A 25 -16.99 -9.24 -17.62
CA LYS A 25 -17.93 -8.40 -16.86
C LYS A 25 -17.08 -7.48 -16.00
N PRO A 26 -17.38 -6.16 -15.94
CA PRO A 26 -16.72 -5.31 -14.98
C PRO A 26 -16.86 -5.96 -13.60
N ARG A 27 -15.73 -6.17 -12.94
CA ARG A 27 -15.75 -6.69 -11.58
C ARG A 27 -16.38 -5.58 -10.73
N ILE A 28 -17.48 -5.87 -10.09
CA ILE A 28 -18.09 -4.96 -9.13
C ILE A 28 -17.14 -5.00 -7.93
N ILE A 29 -16.65 -3.84 -7.54
CA ILE A 29 -15.84 -3.66 -6.34
C ILE A 29 -16.84 -3.49 -5.20
N ASP A 30 -17.08 -4.56 -4.46
CA ASP A 30 -17.95 -4.54 -3.29
C ASP A 30 -17.07 -4.45 -2.03
N ASP A 31 -17.55 -3.72 -1.03
CA ASP A 31 -16.92 -3.67 0.28
C ASP A 31 -17.05 -5.02 0.99
N ALA A 32 -16.04 -5.41 1.76
CA ALA A 32 -16.03 -6.67 2.47
C ALA A 32 -17.09 -6.70 3.57
N THR A 33 -17.90 -7.77 3.58
CA THR A 33 -18.97 -7.95 4.58
C THR A 33 -18.51 -8.79 5.79
N GLU A 34 -17.33 -9.39 5.72
CA GLU A 34 -16.72 -10.23 6.75
C GLU A 34 -15.20 -10.27 6.61
N GLY A 35 -14.51 -10.85 7.59
CA GLY A 35 -13.06 -11.02 7.54
C GLY A 35 -12.31 -9.80 8.08
N ALA A 36 -12.17 -9.72 9.41
CA ALA A 36 -11.36 -8.68 10.05
C ALA A 36 -9.94 -8.62 9.47
N VAL A 37 -9.43 -7.42 9.32
CA VAL A 37 -8.04 -7.16 8.89
C VAL A 37 -7.18 -6.92 10.10
N ASP A 38 -6.03 -7.59 10.16
CA ASP A 38 -4.93 -7.31 11.08
C ASP A 38 -3.62 -7.39 10.28
N ARG A 39 -3.03 -6.23 9.96
CA ARG A 39 -1.94 -6.13 9.01
C ARG A 39 -0.80 -5.27 9.53
N ILE A 40 0.44 -5.76 9.40
CA ILE A 40 1.66 -5.02 9.76
C ILE A 40 2.50 -4.83 8.49
N PHE A 41 2.84 -3.58 8.21
CA PHE A 41 3.78 -3.18 7.17
C PHE A 41 5.08 -2.67 7.79
N VAL A 42 6.21 -2.97 7.17
CA VAL A 42 7.55 -2.61 7.70
C VAL A 42 8.53 -2.11 6.64
N ASN A 43 8.17 -2.22 5.37
CA ASN A 43 9.06 -1.87 4.27
C ASN A 43 8.82 -0.43 3.80
N GLU A 44 9.84 0.43 3.92
CA GLU A 44 9.75 1.84 3.49
C GLU A 44 9.61 2.02 1.98
N ASP A 45 10.16 1.11 1.19
CA ASP A 45 10.11 1.21 -0.27
C ASP A 45 8.69 1.01 -0.82
N GLU A 46 7.77 0.51 0.00
CA GLU A 46 6.37 0.29 -0.33
C GLU A 46 5.48 1.48 0.06
N LEU A 47 6.01 2.43 0.85
CA LEU A 47 5.28 3.61 1.32
C LEU A 47 5.57 4.82 0.44
N THR A 48 4.50 5.46 -0.02
CA THR A 48 4.55 6.76 -0.69
C THR A 48 3.73 7.77 0.09
N VAL A 49 4.29 8.97 0.31
CA VAL A 49 3.58 10.11 0.88
C VAL A 49 3.70 11.27 -0.09
N GLU A 50 2.58 11.81 -0.54
CA GLU A 50 2.52 12.84 -1.57
C GLU A 50 1.68 14.03 -1.10
N LYS A 51 2.20 15.25 -1.28
CA LYS A 51 1.43 16.47 -1.11
C LYS A 51 0.51 16.67 -2.30
N LEU A 52 -0.80 16.76 -2.06
CA LEU A 52 -1.81 17.03 -3.07
C LEU A 52 -2.17 18.52 -3.13
N ALA A 53 -2.29 19.17 -1.97
CA ALA A 53 -2.57 20.60 -1.80
C ALA A 53 -1.79 21.18 -0.61
N GLU A 54 -2.08 22.41 -0.21
CA GLU A 54 -1.39 23.03 0.95
C GLU A 54 -1.69 22.33 2.26
N ASP A 55 -2.88 21.75 2.38
CA ASP A 55 -3.46 21.10 3.55
C ASP A 55 -3.87 19.65 3.28
N GLU A 56 -3.57 19.11 2.09
CA GLU A 56 -3.92 17.75 1.72
C GLU A 56 -2.68 16.89 1.46
N VAL A 57 -2.63 15.73 2.10
CA VAL A 57 -1.56 14.74 1.93
C VAL A 57 -2.17 13.38 1.66
N ARG A 58 -1.68 12.71 0.62
CA ARG A 58 -1.99 11.32 0.31
C ARG A 58 -0.90 10.40 0.82
N LEU A 59 -1.30 9.36 1.53
CA LEU A 59 -0.44 8.24 1.91
C LEU A 59 -0.88 6.99 1.16
N GLU A 60 0.06 6.25 0.60
CA GLU A 60 -0.20 5.00 -0.08
C GLU A 60 0.86 3.96 0.27
N ILE A 61 0.44 2.72 0.55
CA ILE A 61 1.30 1.54 0.60
C ILE A 61 0.83 0.60 -0.50
N MET A 62 1.77 0.18 -1.35
CA MET A 62 1.52 -0.79 -2.40
C MET A 62 2.56 -1.91 -2.33
N THR A 63 2.09 -3.13 -2.08
CA THR A 63 2.91 -4.35 -2.06
C THR A 63 2.51 -5.27 -3.21
N ASP A 64 3.05 -6.48 -3.25
CA ASP A 64 2.62 -7.54 -4.18
C ASP A 64 1.23 -8.13 -3.85
N ARG A 65 0.64 -7.77 -2.70
CA ARG A 65 -0.64 -8.32 -2.21
C ARG A 65 -1.60 -7.30 -1.63
N ASP A 66 -1.12 -6.14 -1.25
CA ASP A 66 -1.88 -5.17 -0.48
C ASP A 66 -1.81 -3.78 -1.12
N LEU A 67 -2.90 -3.05 -1.03
CA LEU A 67 -2.98 -1.64 -1.34
C LEU A 67 -3.72 -0.93 -0.22
N LEU A 68 -3.05 0.02 0.43
CA LEU A 68 -3.65 0.96 1.38
C LEU A 68 -3.56 2.36 0.79
N ALA A 69 -4.63 3.11 0.81
CA ALA A 69 -4.64 4.51 0.42
C ALA A 69 -5.41 5.34 1.46
N MET A 70 -4.88 6.51 1.83
CA MET A 70 -5.48 7.44 2.76
C MET A 70 -5.26 8.88 2.32
N TRP A 71 -6.25 9.75 2.52
CA TRP A 71 -6.18 11.19 2.32
C TRP A 71 -6.32 11.90 3.65
N PHE A 72 -5.35 12.74 3.97
CA PHE A 72 -5.28 13.49 5.22
C PHE A 72 -5.54 14.96 4.96
N TYR A 73 -6.33 15.58 5.83
CA TYR A 73 -6.39 17.03 5.99
C TYR A 73 -5.52 17.44 7.18
N VAL A 74 -4.48 18.23 6.89
CA VAL A 74 -3.46 18.63 7.86
C VAL A 74 -3.43 20.15 8.00
N GLU A 75 -3.28 20.66 9.24
CA GLU A 75 -3.16 22.09 9.48
C GLU A 75 -1.86 22.68 8.90
N GLN A 76 -0.80 21.89 8.95
CA GLN A 76 0.51 22.25 8.42
C GLN A 76 1.27 20.97 8.04
N ILE A 77 1.89 20.96 6.88
CA ILE A 77 2.72 19.83 6.46
C ILE A 77 4.00 19.79 7.29
N ASP A 78 4.32 18.61 7.84
CA ASP A 78 5.58 18.37 8.55
C ASP A 78 6.73 18.24 7.53
N ASP A 79 7.88 18.88 7.81
CA ASP A 79 9.01 18.92 6.88
C ASP A 79 9.75 17.58 6.74
N GLU A 80 9.60 16.67 7.72
CA GLU A 80 10.31 15.39 7.70
C GLU A 80 9.44 14.21 7.27
N ILE A 81 8.18 14.15 7.75
CA ILE A 81 7.29 13.02 7.52
C ILE A 81 6.01 13.39 6.75
N MET A 82 5.86 14.65 6.39
CA MET A 82 4.74 15.29 5.67
C MET A 82 3.42 15.33 6.44
N ILE A 83 3.06 14.30 7.20
CA ILE A 83 1.84 14.22 8.00
C ILE A 83 2.22 14.47 9.46
N PRO A 84 1.75 15.55 10.11
CA PRO A 84 2.04 15.86 11.51
C PRO A 84 1.71 14.70 12.46
N GLU A 85 2.51 14.56 13.53
CA GLU A 85 2.22 13.58 14.58
C GLU A 85 0.93 13.94 15.30
N GLY A 86 0.06 12.95 15.49
CA GLY A 86 -1.22 13.16 16.15
C GLY A 86 -2.21 12.04 15.86
N GLU A 87 -3.44 12.25 16.30
CA GLU A 87 -4.55 11.36 16.05
C GLU A 87 -5.53 12.03 15.08
N TYR A 88 -5.90 11.31 14.03
CA TYR A 88 -6.77 11.74 12.96
C TYR A 88 -8.05 10.92 12.99
N SER A 89 -9.20 11.57 12.89
CA SER A 89 -10.49 10.89 12.75
C SER A 89 -10.74 10.50 11.29
N ILE A 90 -11.21 9.28 11.04
CA ILE A 90 -11.72 8.90 9.71
C ILE A 90 -13.19 9.36 9.65
N ASP A 91 -13.44 10.41 8.88
CA ASP A 91 -14.78 11.00 8.74
C ASP A 91 -14.91 11.80 7.42
N ASN A 92 -16.03 12.47 7.23
CA ASN A 92 -16.31 13.33 6.05
C ASN A 92 -16.33 14.82 6.40
N SER A 93 -15.68 15.24 7.49
CA SER A 93 -15.68 16.64 7.91
C SER A 93 -14.87 17.55 7.00
N GLU A 94 -13.81 17.01 6.38
CA GLU A 94 -12.77 17.78 5.67
C GLU A 94 -12.09 18.83 6.57
N ASP A 95 -12.18 18.62 7.89
CA ASP A 95 -11.51 19.47 8.88
C ASP A 95 -10.05 19.00 9.07
N TYR A 96 -9.21 19.89 9.61
CA TYR A 96 -7.86 19.49 10.01
C TYR A 96 -7.91 18.37 11.04
N TRP A 97 -6.90 17.50 11.00
CA TRP A 97 -6.81 16.27 11.81
C TRP A 97 -7.86 15.21 11.43
N SER A 98 -8.28 15.21 10.18
CA SER A 98 -9.14 14.17 9.63
C SER A 98 -8.48 13.39 8.49
N VAL A 99 -9.00 12.20 8.28
CA VAL A 99 -8.75 11.34 7.11
C VAL A 99 -10.08 11.17 6.39
N VAL A 100 -10.10 11.41 5.10
CA VAL A 100 -11.33 11.38 4.30
C VAL A 100 -11.92 9.96 4.31
N ALA A 101 -13.10 9.82 4.88
CA ALA A 101 -13.81 8.54 4.89
C ALA A 101 -14.18 8.08 3.47
N ALA A 102 -14.18 6.78 3.25
CA ALA A 102 -14.54 6.21 1.97
C ALA A 102 -16.03 6.42 1.63
N ASP A 103 -16.29 6.61 0.35
CA ASP A 103 -17.65 6.69 -0.22
C ASP A 103 -17.95 5.55 -1.22
N GLY A 104 -17.13 4.49 -1.20
CA GLY A 104 -17.20 3.39 -2.15
C GLY A 104 -16.41 3.63 -3.44
N SER A 105 -15.65 4.73 -3.53
CA SER A 105 -14.74 5.02 -4.64
C SER A 105 -13.28 4.72 -4.28
N LEU A 106 -12.48 4.38 -5.29
CA LEU A 106 -11.03 4.18 -5.14
C LEU A 106 -10.26 5.51 -4.96
N GLY A 107 -10.95 6.63 -5.01
CA GLY A 107 -10.38 7.95 -4.81
C GLY A 107 -10.29 8.39 -3.35
N LYS A 108 -10.61 7.51 -2.38
CA LYS A 108 -10.67 7.85 -0.96
C LYS A 108 -10.02 6.76 -0.11
N THR A 109 -10.21 6.82 1.21
CA THR A 109 -9.51 5.94 2.15
C THR A 109 -10.02 4.50 2.09
N PHE A 110 -9.14 3.58 1.75
CA PHE A 110 -9.47 2.17 1.68
C PHE A 110 -8.23 1.29 1.88
N TYR A 111 -8.48 0.05 2.26
CA TYR A 111 -7.54 -1.04 2.18
C TYR A 111 -8.05 -2.11 1.21
N ALA A 112 -7.18 -2.69 0.41
CA ALA A 112 -7.53 -3.75 -0.51
C ALA A 112 -6.45 -4.82 -0.56
N THR A 113 -6.85 -6.06 -0.89
CA THR A 113 -5.93 -7.14 -1.22
C THR A 113 -6.01 -7.48 -2.70
N HIS A 114 -4.92 -7.96 -3.28
CA HIS A 114 -4.86 -8.40 -4.67
C HIS A 114 -3.97 -9.64 -4.83
N ASP A 115 -4.14 -10.35 -5.95
CA ASP A 115 -3.37 -11.55 -6.30
C ASP A 115 -2.26 -11.28 -7.34
N GLY A 116 -1.99 -10.00 -7.60
CA GLY A 116 -1.05 -9.51 -8.61
C GLY A 116 -1.71 -9.14 -9.94
N GLU A 117 -2.91 -9.65 -10.22
CA GLU A 117 -3.68 -9.34 -11.43
C GLU A 117 -5.01 -8.66 -11.09
N TYR A 118 -5.69 -9.11 -10.03
CA TYR A 118 -7.02 -8.62 -9.66
C TYR A 118 -7.10 -8.34 -8.16
N PHE A 119 -7.90 -7.35 -7.80
CA PHE A 119 -8.28 -7.16 -6.40
C PHE A 119 -9.16 -8.32 -5.94
N THR A 120 -8.88 -8.82 -4.73
CA THR A 120 -9.57 -9.96 -4.12
C THR A 120 -10.52 -9.54 -3.01
N SER A 121 -10.22 -8.44 -2.32
CA SER A 121 -11.08 -7.86 -1.29
C SER A 121 -10.88 -6.36 -1.21
N PHE A 122 -11.93 -5.62 -0.83
CA PHE A 122 -11.90 -4.20 -0.51
C PHE A 122 -12.49 -3.96 0.87
N TYR A 123 -11.94 -2.97 1.56
CA TYR A 123 -12.39 -2.46 2.84
C TYR A 123 -12.40 -0.94 2.73
N PHE A 124 -13.56 -0.36 2.47
CA PHE A 124 -13.77 1.09 2.41
C PHE A 124 -13.88 1.63 3.83
N LEU A 125 -12.84 2.32 4.30
CA LEU A 125 -12.78 2.78 5.68
C LEU A 125 -13.70 3.99 5.87
N THR A 126 -14.76 3.82 6.67
CA THR A 126 -15.83 4.82 6.83
C THR A 126 -15.78 5.51 8.17
N SER A 127 -15.10 4.91 9.16
CA SER A 127 -14.96 5.48 10.50
C SER A 127 -13.76 4.88 11.22
N GLY A 128 -13.29 5.54 12.27
CA GLY A 128 -12.19 5.08 13.10
C GLY A 128 -11.14 6.16 13.33
N THR A 129 -9.92 5.75 13.64
CA THR A 129 -8.81 6.64 13.94
C THR A 129 -7.53 6.19 13.25
N VAL A 130 -6.68 7.16 12.89
CA VAL A 130 -5.32 6.96 12.42
C VAL A 130 -4.39 7.72 13.35
N LYS A 131 -3.48 7.02 14.00
CA LYS A 131 -2.49 7.63 14.88
C LYS A 131 -1.16 7.71 14.17
N ILE A 132 -0.70 8.92 13.89
CA ILE A 132 0.59 9.20 13.28
C ILE A 132 1.62 9.44 14.37
N SER A 133 2.79 8.85 14.20
CA SER A 133 3.95 9.06 15.08
C SER A 133 5.24 9.10 14.26
N LYS A 134 6.27 9.71 14.86
CA LYS A 134 7.60 9.80 14.27
C LYS A 134 8.58 8.98 15.11
N LYS A 135 9.17 7.96 14.51
CA LYS A 135 10.20 7.14 15.14
C LYS A 135 11.53 7.35 14.40
N ASN A 136 12.51 7.96 15.06
CA ASN A 136 13.83 8.25 14.48
C ASN A 136 13.77 9.10 13.17
N GLY A 137 12.88 10.08 13.11
CA GLY A 137 12.66 10.93 11.94
C GLY A 137 11.84 10.25 10.82
N LYS A 138 11.28 9.07 11.05
CA LYS A 138 10.51 8.31 10.08
C LYS A 138 9.04 8.21 10.48
N LEU A 139 8.18 8.24 9.47
CA LEU A 139 6.75 8.04 9.65
C LEU A 139 6.45 6.65 10.21
N SER A 140 5.57 6.59 11.18
CA SER A 140 4.96 5.36 11.70
C SER A 140 3.48 5.64 11.95
N PHE A 141 2.61 4.69 11.73
CA PHE A 141 1.18 4.88 11.99
C PHE A 141 0.48 3.59 12.43
N GLU A 142 -0.65 3.80 13.10
CA GLU A 142 -1.59 2.77 13.51
C GLU A 142 -3.01 3.19 13.11
N ILE A 143 -3.75 2.29 12.49
CA ILE A 143 -5.12 2.48 12.04
C ILE A 143 -6.01 1.51 12.82
N ASP A 144 -7.05 2.05 13.44
CA ASP A 144 -8.16 1.30 14.00
C ASP A 144 -9.45 1.82 13.36
N ALA A 145 -9.98 1.07 12.40
CA ALA A 145 -11.08 1.52 11.56
C ALA A 145 -12.17 0.46 11.38
N LEU A 146 -13.31 0.92 10.90
CA LEU A 146 -14.41 0.09 10.43
C LEU A 146 -14.70 0.42 8.96
N ASN A 147 -15.08 -0.59 8.20
CA ASN A 147 -15.63 -0.40 6.87
C ASN A 147 -17.16 -0.14 6.92
N SER A 148 -17.83 -0.04 5.77
CA SER A 148 -19.27 0.26 5.71
C SER A 148 -20.18 -0.84 6.26
N TYR A 149 -19.64 -2.02 6.54
CA TYR A 149 -20.33 -3.16 7.16
C TYR A 149 -19.86 -3.45 8.59
N ASP A 150 -19.24 -2.47 9.24
CA ASP A 150 -18.67 -2.61 10.60
C ASP A 150 -17.59 -3.71 10.72
N VAL A 151 -16.96 -4.10 9.61
CA VAL A 151 -15.83 -5.04 9.63
C VAL A 151 -14.59 -4.30 10.14
N PRO A 152 -13.94 -4.79 11.22
CA PRO A 152 -12.78 -4.11 11.78
C PRO A 152 -11.54 -4.27 10.90
N VAL A 153 -10.80 -3.16 10.78
CA VAL A 153 -9.54 -3.07 10.06
C VAL A 153 -8.50 -2.45 10.99
N HIS A 154 -7.54 -3.26 11.41
CA HIS A 154 -6.37 -2.83 12.18
C HIS A 154 -5.12 -2.93 11.31
N ILE A 155 -4.42 -1.82 11.13
CA ILE A 155 -3.20 -1.76 10.31
C ILE A 155 -2.13 -0.97 11.07
N VAL A 156 -0.93 -1.55 11.14
CA VAL A 156 0.24 -0.89 11.71
C VAL A 156 1.32 -0.77 10.64
N TYR A 157 1.94 0.40 10.56
CA TYR A 157 3.16 0.63 9.80
C TYR A 157 4.27 1.11 10.74
N GLU A 158 5.35 0.34 10.80
CA GLU A 158 6.57 0.73 11.51
C GLU A 158 7.76 0.65 10.55
N ALA A 159 8.26 1.82 10.14
CA ALA A 159 9.48 1.88 9.35
C ALA A 159 10.61 1.17 10.09
N THR A 160 11.03 0.02 9.57
CA THR A 160 12.23 -0.62 10.10
C THR A 160 13.44 0.21 9.70
N ASN A 161 14.33 0.49 10.66
CA ASN A 161 15.66 0.98 10.31
C ASN A 161 16.39 -0.14 9.57
N THR A 162 16.19 -0.23 8.25
CA THR A 162 17.10 -0.97 7.36
C THR A 162 18.40 -0.21 7.13
N THR A 163 18.92 0.50 8.14
CA THR A 163 20.36 0.70 8.21
C THR A 163 20.91 -0.70 8.38
N GLY A 164 21.33 -1.26 7.26
CA GLY A 164 22.01 -2.51 7.24
C GLY A 164 22.96 -2.59 8.41
N VAL A 165 22.88 -3.70 9.12
CA VAL A 165 23.81 -4.00 10.22
C VAL A 165 23.84 -2.89 11.26
N GLY A 166 22.75 -2.76 12.03
CA GLY A 166 22.81 -2.06 13.31
C GLY A 166 24.01 -2.62 14.06
N ASN A 167 24.84 -1.75 14.60
CA ASN A 167 26.00 -2.04 15.40
C ASN A 167 25.94 -3.40 16.08
N LEU A 168 26.18 -4.47 15.35
CA LEU A 168 26.93 -5.56 15.91
C LEU A 168 28.20 -4.87 16.38
N SER A 169 28.34 -4.68 17.70
CA SER A 169 29.62 -4.37 18.30
C SER A 169 30.61 -5.21 17.54
N THR A 170 31.47 -4.57 16.77
CA THR A 170 32.53 -5.23 16.03
C THR A 170 33.54 -5.73 17.04
N GLU A 171 33.20 -6.78 17.78
CA GLU A 171 34.21 -7.79 17.99
C GLU A 171 34.54 -8.26 16.57
N LYS A 172 35.70 -7.84 16.10
CA LYS A 172 36.29 -8.30 14.85
C LYS A 172 36.29 -9.82 14.91
N ILE A 173 35.22 -10.45 14.40
CA ILE A 173 35.22 -11.90 14.17
C ILE A 173 36.13 -12.08 12.97
N ASP A 174 37.37 -12.34 13.26
CA ASP A 174 38.38 -12.65 12.25
C ASP A 174 38.03 -14.03 11.64
N SER A 175 37.19 -14.02 10.62
CA SER A 175 36.77 -15.21 9.92
C SER A 175 37.61 -15.36 8.65
N GLN A 176 38.46 -16.36 8.60
CA GLN A 176 39.22 -16.73 7.43
C GLN A 176 38.55 -17.90 6.70
N LYS A 177 38.33 -17.73 5.41
CA LYS A 177 37.87 -18.80 4.51
C LYS A 177 39.11 -19.45 3.89
N LYS A 178 39.30 -20.76 4.11
CA LYS A 178 40.40 -21.52 3.54
C LYS A 178 39.90 -22.83 2.91
N ILE A 179 40.40 -23.15 1.73
CA ILE A 179 40.13 -24.46 1.11
C ILE A 179 41.25 -25.40 1.54
N VAL A 180 40.89 -26.47 2.23
CA VAL A 180 41.81 -27.52 2.65
C VAL A 180 41.29 -28.85 2.11
N ASN A 181 42.06 -29.56 1.35
CA ASN A 181 41.70 -30.86 0.72
C ASN A 181 40.38 -30.78 -0.08
N GLY A 182 40.13 -29.66 -0.81
CA GLY A 182 38.95 -29.48 -1.64
C GLY A 182 37.66 -29.12 -0.84
N GLN A 183 37.74 -28.96 0.45
CA GLN A 183 36.62 -28.54 1.30
C GLN A 183 36.80 -27.09 1.79
N LEU A 184 35.72 -26.32 1.74
CA LEU A 184 35.70 -24.94 2.25
C LEU A 184 35.59 -24.99 3.79
N MET A 185 36.62 -24.52 4.47
CA MET A 185 36.64 -24.35 5.92
C MET A 185 36.50 -22.86 6.28
N ILE A 186 35.62 -22.57 7.25
CA ILE A 186 35.44 -21.24 7.79
C ILE A 186 35.98 -21.28 9.24
N MET A 187 37.13 -20.61 9.45
CA MET A 187 37.70 -20.44 10.79
C MET A 187 37.19 -19.15 11.40
N ARG A 188 36.64 -19.25 12.63
CA ARG A 188 36.26 -18.08 13.44
C ARG A 188 37.17 -18.00 14.65
N ASN A 189 37.81 -16.86 14.87
CA ASN A 189 38.71 -16.63 16.01
C ASN A 189 39.79 -17.69 16.17
N GLY A 190 40.38 -18.18 15.06
CA GLY A 190 41.46 -19.15 15.09
C GLY A 190 41.08 -20.58 15.54
N LYS A 191 39.78 -20.90 15.66
CA LYS A 191 39.27 -22.24 15.95
C LYS A 191 38.46 -22.74 14.75
N THR A 192 38.68 -24.01 14.36
CA THR A 192 37.89 -24.74 13.35
C THR A 192 36.60 -25.28 13.94
#